data_e24431786f0919bb1d4daaa15ffa3abb
#
_entry.id   e24431786f0919bb1d4daaa15ffa3abb
#
_cell.length_a   1.000
_cell.length_b   1.000
_cell.length_c   1.000
_cell.angle_alpha   90.00
_cell.angle_beta   90.00
_cell.angle_gamma   90.00
#
_symmetry.space_group_name_H-M   'P 1'
#
loop_
_entity.id
_entity.type
_entity.pdbx_description
1 polymer ?
#
loop_
_entity_poly.entity_id
_entity_poly.type
_entity_poly.pdbx_seq_one_letter_code
_entity_poly.pdbx_strand_id
1 'polypeptide(L)'
;MKRKKLFRMFVVVAALLPSLCGVAQTTRGDYDYDGQTSISDVATLIGYLLYGTWGEHPDGLQRDTVHISYGGGYDIVMVHVDGGSYSLGEGVTATVGDFWIAETEVTQGLWKAVMEHKAIYTGKDMAKFMVSWNECQEFIAELNDLTGRTFRLPRSIEWGFAARGGNLSHNFIYAGSNNPLLVAWHTANTGGSGPMDVAKLSPNELGLYDMSGNVNEWCQDTGSTSSHRILRGGSYYEAAAQCRVTQTSGAPANHQMIHVGLRLAM
;
A
#
# COMPACT_ATOMS: atom_id res chain seq x y z
N MET A 1 4.52 33.91 -23.86
CA MET A 1 5.49 32.98 -23.23
C MET A 1 4.95 31.57 -22.99
N LYS A 2 3.67 31.39 -22.68
CA LYS A 2 3.04 30.04 -22.43
C LYS A 2 2.96 29.16 -23.68
N ARG A 3 2.70 29.68 -24.86
CA ARG A 3 2.58 28.87 -26.11
C ARG A 3 3.90 28.24 -26.58
N LYS A 4 5.05 28.87 -26.34
CA LYS A 4 6.36 28.31 -26.73
C LYS A 4 6.80 27.13 -25.84
N LYS A 5 6.38 27.10 -24.57
CA LYS A 5 6.63 25.95 -23.67
C LYS A 5 5.80 24.73 -24.09
N LEU A 6 4.54 24.94 -24.46
CA LEU A 6 3.65 23.88 -24.91
C LEU A 6 4.17 23.20 -26.18
N PHE A 7 4.66 23.98 -27.14
CA PHE A 7 5.21 23.45 -28.40
C PHE A 7 6.50 22.64 -28.20
N ARG A 8 7.39 23.08 -27.29
CA ARG A 8 8.58 22.30 -26.94
C ARG A 8 8.26 20.99 -26.24
N MET A 9 7.19 20.96 -25.47
CA MET A 9 6.73 19.77 -24.75
C MET A 9 6.12 18.73 -25.69
N PHE A 10 5.34 19.17 -26.71
CA PHE A 10 4.82 18.28 -27.76
C PHE A 10 5.94 17.61 -28.57
N VAL A 11 7.03 18.31 -28.81
CA VAL A 11 8.20 17.76 -29.54
C VAL A 11 8.94 16.73 -28.70
N VAL A 12 9.03 16.90 -27.36
CA VAL A 12 9.66 15.93 -26.47
C VAL A 12 8.83 14.65 -26.34
N VAL A 13 7.51 14.78 -26.22
CA VAL A 13 6.60 13.62 -26.19
C VAL A 13 6.60 12.87 -27.53
N ALA A 14 6.59 13.58 -28.65
CA ALA A 14 6.69 12.96 -29.97
C ALA A 14 8.05 12.30 -30.24
N ALA A 15 9.14 12.76 -29.62
CA ALA A 15 10.46 12.14 -29.73
C ALA A 15 10.62 10.87 -28.85
N LEU A 16 9.80 10.72 -27.82
CA LEU A 16 9.81 9.52 -26.96
C LEU A 16 8.91 8.39 -27.49
N LEU A 17 7.92 8.70 -28.33
CA LEU A 17 7.00 7.72 -28.91
C LEU A 17 7.68 6.63 -29.78
N PRO A 18 8.70 6.90 -30.59
CA PRO A 18 9.35 5.84 -31.37
C PRO A 18 10.16 4.85 -30.54
N SER A 19 10.62 5.24 -29.35
CA SER A 19 11.35 4.32 -28.45
C SER A 19 10.42 3.45 -27.63
N LEU A 20 9.13 3.79 -27.51
CA LEU A 20 8.11 2.99 -26.83
C LEU A 20 7.50 1.91 -27.76
N CYS A 21 7.63 2.07 -29.09
CA CYS A 21 7.02 1.17 -30.07
C CYS A 21 7.90 -0.03 -30.47
N GLY A 22 9.10 -0.18 -29.90
CA GLY A 22 10.10 -1.15 -30.35
C GLY A 22 10.52 -2.24 -29.39
N VAL A 23 9.96 -2.34 -28.18
CA VAL A 23 10.33 -3.37 -27.20
C VAL A 23 9.08 -4.01 -26.61
N ALA A 24 8.59 -5.02 -27.28
CA ALA A 24 7.71 -6.01 -26.66
C ALA A 24 8.52 -6.73 -25.58
N GLN A 25 8.27 -6.42 -24.31
CA GLN A 25 8.59 -7.21 -23.10
C GLN A 25 9.00 -6.39 -21.89
N THR A 26 8.40 -5.25 -21.62
CA THR A 26 8.35 -4.77 -20.24
C THR A 26 7.08 -3.95 -20.10
N THR A 27 6.30 -4.23 -19.09
CA THR A 27 5.18 -3.46 -18.55
C THR A 27 5.59 -2.04 -18.08
N ARG A 28 6.54 -1.41 -18.76
CA ARG A 28 6.93 -0.03 -18.59
C ARG A 28 6.11 0.81 -19.54
N GLY A 29 5.06 1.42 -19.01
CA GLY A 29 4.20 2.30 -19.80
C GLY A 29 2.74 2.21 -19.47
N ASP A 30 2.37 1.35 -18.54
CA ASP A 30 1.03 1.30 -17.93
C ASP A 30 1.02 2.27 -16.74
N TYR A 31 0.70 3.53 -17.00
CA TYR A 31 0.73 4.61 -16.02
C TYR A 31 -0.61 4.86 -15.35
N ASP A 32 -1.69 4.31 -15.89
CA ASP A 32 -3.03 4.33 -15.28
C ASP A 32 -3.40 2.99 -14.64
N TYR A 33 -2.45 2.03 -14.67
CA TYR A 33 -2.55 0.73 -14.00
C TYR A 33 -3.72 -0.15 -14.45
N ASP A 34 -4.23 0.04 -15.66
CA ASP A 34 -5.31 -0.78 -16.23
C ASP A 34 -4.83 -2.13 -16.77
N GLY A 35 -3.54 -2.40 -16.71
CA GLY A 35 -2.89 -3.63 -17.20
C GLY A 35 -2.63 -3.63 -18.70
N GLN A 36 -2.85 -2.52 -19.39
CA GLN A 36 -2.62 -2.34 -20.81
C GLN A 36 -1.81 -1.08 -21.06
N THR A 37 -0.92 -1.08 -22.02
CA THR A 37 -0.24 0.15 -22.44
C THR A 37 -1.06 0.82 -23.55
N SER A 38 -1.67 1.94 -23.22
CA SER A 38 -2.65 2.63 -24.07
C SER A 38 -2.42 4.15 -24.16
N ILE A 39 -3.33 4.85 -24.81
CA ILE A 39 -3.31 6.33 -24.86
C ILE A 39 -3.63 6.94 -23.49
N SER A 40 -4.37 6.26 -22.64
CA SER A 40 -4.67 6.73 -21.27
C SER A 40 -3.40 6.82 -20.43
N ASP A 41 -2.46 5.89 -20.58
CA ASP A 41 -1.15 5.96 -19.92
C ASP A 41 -0.35 7.21 -20.32
N VAL A 42 -0.42 7.57 -21.59
CA VAL A 42 0.22 8.78 -22.09
C VAL A 42 -0.42 10.02 -21.45
N ALA A 43 -1.74 10.03 -21.28
CA ALA A 43 -2.44 11.13 -20.62
C ALA A 43 -2.05 11.25 -19.14
N THR A 44 -1.94 10.14 -18.44
CA THR A 44 -1.51 10.07 -17.03
C THR A 44 -0.06 10.55 -16.87
N LEU A 45 0.86 10.09 -17.74
CA LEU A 45 2.24 10.57 -17.76
C LEU A 45 2.34 12.07 -18.06
N ILE A 46 1.52 12.58 -18.99
CA ILE A 46 1.44 14.01 -19.29
C ILE A 46 0.93 14.80 -18.08
N GLY A 47 -0.07 14.30 -17.38
CA GLY A 47 -0.58 14.87 -16.14
C GLY A 47 0.55 15.03 -15.10
N TYR A 48 1.30 13.97 -14.86
CA TYR A 48 2.48 13.99 -13.98
C TYR A 48 3.53 15.01 -14.40
N LEU A 49 3.90 15.04 -15.67
CA LEU A 49 4.92 15.98 -16.18
C LEU A 49 4.47 17.44 -16.12
N LEU A 50 3.16 17.70 -16.22
CA LEU A 50 2.60 19.05 -16.20
C LEU A 50 2.41 19.61 -14.79
N TYR A 51 2.00 18.78 -13.85
CA TYR A 51 1.53 19.20 -12.54
C TYR A 51 2.47 18.79 -11.40
N GLY A 52 3.48 17.94 -11.69
CA GLY A 52 4.53 17.56 -10.74
C GLY A 52 4.05 16.67 -9.60
N THR A 53 2.81 16.19 -9.68
CA THR A 53 2.22 15.30 -8.70
C THR A 53 1.63 14.10 -9.43
N TRP A 54 1.93 12.90 -8.93
CA TRP A 54 1.09 11.73 -9.18
C TRP A 54 -0.25 11.87 -8.44
N GLY A 55 -0.57 13.07 -8.04
CA GLY A 55 -1.49 13.41 -6.97
C GLY A 55 -2.86 13.92 -7.38
N GLU A 56 -3.31 13.70 -8.58
CA GLU A 56 -4.71 13.50 -8.90
C GLU A 56 -4.73 12.27 -9.78
N HIS A 57 -4.90 11.10 -9.17
CA HIS A 57 -5.22 9.91 -9.92
C HIS A 57 -6.42 10.22 -10.79
N PRO A 58 -6.38 9.86 -12.09
CA PRO A 58 -7.52 10.08 -12.99
C PRO A 58 -8.81 9.37 -12.54
N ASP A 59 -8.70 8.54 -11.52
CA ASP A 59 -9.77 7.73 -10.93
C ASP A 59 -10.65 8.46 -9.91
N GLY A 60 -10.34 9.72 -9.58
CA GLY A 60 -11.12 10.50 -8.61
C GLY A 60 -11.03 10.03 -7.16
N LEU A 61 -10.04 9.21 -6.81
CA LEU A 61 -9.84 8.75 -5.43
C LEU A 61 -9.55 9.92 -4.48
N GLN A 62 -10.27 9.98 -3.38
CA GLN A 62 -10.05 10.97 -2.35
C GLN A 62 -8.85 10.56 -1.49
N ARG A 63 -7.95 11.51 -1.23
CA ARG A 63 -6.82 11.36 -0.32
C ARG A 63 -6.83 12.43 0.76
N ASP A 64 -6.44 12.05 1.97
CA ASP A 64 -6.17 12.96 3.08
C ASP A 64 -4.73 12.74 3.55
N THR A 65 -3.95 13.80 3.63
CA THR A 65 -2.57 13.74 4.11
C THR A 65 -2.49 14.31 5.50
N VAL A 66 -2.08 13.47 6.45
CA VAL A 66 -1.83 13.87 7.83
C VAL A 66 -0.33 14.09 8.03
N HIS A 67 0.05 15.34 8.26
CA HIS A 67 1.45 15.72 8.45
C HIS A 67 1.86 15.61 9.92
N ILE A 68 2.92 14.86 10.18
CA ILE A 68 3.55 14.70 11.48
C ILE A 68 4.83 15.56 11.49
N SER A 69 4.78 16.72 12.11
CA SER A 69 5.92 17.68 12.15
C SER A 69 7.07 17.22 13.04
N TYR A 70 6.83 16.27 13.94
CA TYR A 70 7.79 15.76 14.89
C TYR A 70 8.82 14.83 14.26
N GLY A 71 10.05 14.85 14.73
CA GLY A 71 11.08 13.88 14.33
C GLY A 71 11.60 13.96 12.88
N GLY A 72 11.34 15.07 12.18
CA GLY A 72 11.87 15.31 10.82
C GLY A 72 10.81 15.41 9.71
N GLY A 73 9.54 15.41 10.08
CA GLY A 73 8.40 15.52 9.17
C GLY A 73 8.09 14.19 8.46
N TYR A 74 6.90 13.69 8.70
CA TYR A 74 6.37 12.48 8.05
C TYR A 74 4.94 12.75 7.60
N ASP A 75 4.62 12.29 6.42
CA ASP A 75 3.26 12.32 5.87
C ASP A 75 2.64 10.93 5.94
N ILE A 76 1.41 10.87 6.44
CA ILE A 76 0.57 9.68 6.37
C ILE A 76 -0.49 10.00 5.31
N VAL A 77 -0.36 9.38 4.14
CA VAL A 77 -1.35 9.50 3.08
C VAL A 77 -2.44 8.46 3.33
N MET A 78 -3.65 8.93 3.55
CA MET A 78 -4.83 8.08 3.71
C MET A 78 -5.66 8.11 2.44
N VAL A 79 -6.02 6.95 1.93
CA VAL A 79 -6.85 6.75 0.74
C VAL A 79 -8.27 6.43 1.20
N HIS A 80 -9.25 7.16 0.68
CA HIS A 80 -10.66 6.84 0.89
C HIS A 80 -11.05 5.60 0.08
N VAL A 81 -11.73 4.68 0.71
CA VAL A 81 -12.26 3.47 0.09
C VAL A 81 -13.77 3.50 0.21
N ASP A 82 -14.45 3.68 -0.93
CA ASP A 82 -15.91 3.58 -0.99
C ASP A 82 -16.34 2.17 -0.62
N GLY A 83 -17.32 2.06 0.26
CA GLY A 83 -17.85 0.80 0.74
C GLY A 83 -18.40 -0.08 -0.37
N GLY A 84 -18.42 -1.37 -0.13
CA GLY A 84 -18.86 -2.34 -1.12
C GLY A 84 -18.91 -3.76 -0.58
N SER A 85 -19.06 -4.72 -1.49
CA SER A 85 -19.14 -6.13 -1.13
C SER A 85 -18.24 -6.96 -2.01
N TYR A 86 -17.62 -7.99 -1.44
CA TYR A 86 -16.77 -8.92 -2.17
C TYR A 86 -16.90 -10.36 -1.66
N SER A 87 -16.58 -11.33 -2.51
CA SER A 87 -16.61 -12.74 -2.15
C SER A 87 -15.42 -13.15 -1.29
N LEU A 88 -15.69 -13.83 -0.21
CA LEU A 88 -14.69 -14.54 0.62
C LEU A 88 -14.46 -15.99 0.15
N GLY A 89 -15.17 -16.45 -0.85
CA GLY A 89 -15.22 -17.84 -1.31
C GLY A 89 -16.41 -18.60 -0.74
N GLU A 90 -16.67 -19.79 -1.27
CA GLU A 90 -17.73 -20.73 -0.82
C GLU A 90 -19.13 -20.09 -0.66
N GLY A 91 -19.43 -19.08 -1.48
CA GLY A 91 -20.72 -18.36 -1.43
C GLY A 91 -20.84 -17.33 -0.30
N VAL A 92 -19.80 -17.12 0.50
CA VAL A 92 -19.78 -16.12 1.57
C VAL A 92 -19.37 -14.76 1.00
N THR A 93 -20.15 -13.73 1.33
CA THR A 93 -19.88 -12.33 0.95
C THR A 93 -19.61 -11.49 2.18
N ALA A 94 -18.55 -10.70 2.14
CA ALA A 94 -18.30 -9.63 3.10
C ALA A 94 -18.80 -8.30 2.54
N THR A 95 -19.34 -7.45 3.42
CA THR A 95 -19.73 -6.06 3.11
C THR A 95 -19.01 -5.12 4.05
N VAL A 96 -18.43 -4.07 3.51
CA VAL A 96 -17.75 -3.01 4.24
C VAL A 96 -18.43 -1.67 3.95
N GLY A 97 -18.47 -0.78 4.96
CA GLY A 97 -18.82 0.63 4.75
C GLY A 97 -17.64 1.41 4.23
N ASP A 98 -17.81 2.71 4.02
CA ASP A 98 -16.71 3.62 3.68
C ASP A 98 -15.69 3.67 4.81
N PHE A 99 -14.41 3.75 4.45
CA PHE A 99 -13.31 3.88 5.42
C PHE A 99 -12.07 4.51 4.74
N TRP A 100 -11.12 4.89 5.55
CA TRP A 100 -9.81 5.34 5.08
C TRP A 100 -8.75 4.31 5.43
N ILE A 101 -7.79 4.11 4.53
CA ILE A 101 -6.65 3.21 4.76
C ILE A 101 -5.37 3.89 4.31
N ALA A 102 -4.27 3.68 5.04
CA ALA A 102 -3.00 4.27 4.67
C ALA A 102 -2.48 3.70 3.34
N GLU A 103 -1.94 4.57 2.48
CA GLU A 103 -1.35 4.21 1.19
C GLU A 103 -0.25 3.16 1.32
N THR A 104 0.55 3.24 2.39
CA THR A 104 1.65 2.32 2.69
C THR A 104 1.52 1.74 4.10
N GLU A 105 2.35 0.78 4.41
CA GLU A 105 2.63 0.33 5.78
C GLU A 105 3.23 1.48 6.61
N VAL A 106 3.11 1.42 7.92
CA VAL A 106 3.84 2.33 8.82
C VAL A 106 5.33 2.11 8.65
N THR A 107 6.09 3.20 8.44
CA THR A 107 7.54 3.14 8.29
C THR A 107 8.25 3.18 9.65
N GLN A 108 9.50 2.73 9.68
CA GLN A 108 10.34 2.84 10.87
C GLN A 108 10.58 4.30 11.27
N GLY A 109 10.66 5.19 10.27
CA GLY A 109 10.80 6.62 10.52
C GLY A 109 9.59 7.21 11.22
N LEU A 110 8.39 6.93 10.71
CA LEU A 110 7.13 7.36 11.34
C LEU A 110 6.99 6.77 12.75
N TRP A 111 7.25 5.46 12.90
CA TRP A 111 7.22 4.80 14.21
C TRP A 111 8.14 5.49 15.21
N LYS A 112 9.37 5.78 14.81
CA LYS A 112 10.34 6.47 15.67
C LYS A 112 9.88 7.88 16.03
N ALA A 113 9.30 8.62 15.09
CA ALA A 113 8.80 9.98 15.33
C ALA A 113 7.69 9.98 16.40
N VAL A 114 6.80 9.01 16.40
CA VAL A 114 5.69 8.91 17.35
C VAL A 114 6.15 8.34 18.70
N MET A 115 6.93 7.25 18.68
CA MET A 115 7.31 6.48 19.89
C MET A 115 8.63 6.94 20.54
N GLU A 116 9.32 7.91 19.98
CA GLU A 116 10.59 8.56 20.40
C GLU A 116 11.72 7.62 20.84
N HIS A 117 11.47 6.67 21.73
CA HIS A 117 12.51 5.92 22.45
C HIS A 117 12.48 4.41 22.24
N LYS A 118 11.50 3.87 21.52
CA LYS A 118 11.26 2.41 21.41
C LYS A 118 11.59 1.81 20.04
N ALA A 119 12.34 2.50 19.16
CA ALA A 119 12.51 2.02 17.81
C ALA A 119 13.92 1.48 17.52
N ILE A 120 14.01 0.24 17.05
CA ILE A 120 15.13 -0.19 16.23
C ILE A 120 14.94 0.52 14.87
N TYR A 121 15.91 1.37 14.52
CA TYR A 121 15.87 2.17 13.30
C TYR A 121 16.96 1.69 12.33
N THR A 122 16.55 1.12 11.20
CA THR A 122 17.46 0.69 10.14
C THR A 122 17.29 1.47 8.83
N GLY A 123 16.16 2.17 8.65
CA GLY A 123 15.90 3.00 7.48
C GLY A 123 14.66 3.85 7.64
N LYS A 124 14.67 5.08 7.10
CA LYS A 124 13.56 6.04 7.25
C LYS A 124 12.27 5.50 6.63
N ASP A 125 12.36 5.00 5.42
CA ASP A 125 11.22 4.61 4.59
C ASP A 125 10.96 3.09 4.59
N MET A 126 11.80 2.31 5.29
CA MET A 126 11.62 0.88 5.48
C MET A 126 10.36 0.60 6.29
N ALA A 127 9.57 -0.41 5.91
CA ALA A 127 8.42 -0.84 6.67
C ALA A 127 8.78 -1.16 8.13
N LYS A 128 7.94 -0.72 9.06
CA LYS A 128 8.08 -1.09 10.48
C LYS A 128 7.73 -2.56 10.66
N PHE A 129 8.62 -3.28 11.33
CA PHE A 129 8.48 -4.70 11.60
C PHE A 129 8.87 -5.03 13.03
N MET A 130 8.71 -6.28 13.42
CA MET A 130 9.03 -6.78 14.76
C MET A 130 8.25 -6.01 15.82
N VAL A 131 6.93 -5.96 15.63
CA VAL A 131 5.97 -5.35 16.55
C VAL A 131 4.85 -6.32 16.87
N SER A 132 4.42 -6.32 18.12
CA SER A 132 3.21 -7.01 18.58
C SER A 132 1.97 -6.17 18.29
N TRP A 133 0.80 -6.82 18.27
CA TRP A 133 -0.48 -6.11 18.17
C TRP A 133 -0.66 -5.10 19.31
N ASN A 134 -0.23 -5.44 20.53
CA ASN A 134 -0.33 -4.55 21.69
C ASN A 134 0.52 -3.28 21.48
N GLU A 135 1.75 -3.41 20.98
CA GLU A 135 2.58 -2.24 20.67
C GLU A 135 2.01 -1.40 19.52
N CYS A 136 1.32 -2.02 18.55
CA CYS A 136 0.57 -1.27 17.53
C CYS A 136 -0.55 -0.43 18.15
N GLN A 137 -1.26 -0.93 19.17
CA GLN A 137 -2.29 -0.15 19.87
C GLN A 137 -1.67 1.01 20.65
N GLU A 138 -0.53 0.82 21.31
CA GLU A 138 0.23 1.89 21.97
C GLU A 138 0.62 2.98 20.97
N PHE A 139 1.22 2.59 19.84
CA PHE A 139 1.59 3.52 18.77
C PHE A 139 0.39 4.31 18.24
N ILE A 140 -0.75 3.65 18.02
CA ILE A 140 -1.98 4.27 17.52
C ILE A 140 -2.54 5.26 18.55
N ALA A 141 -2.48 4.94 19.83
CA ALA A 141 -2.93 5.85 20.89
C ALA A 141 -2.09 7.14 20.89
N GLU A 142 -0.75 7.02 20.89
CA GLU A 142 0.16 8.16 20.83
C GLU A 142 -0.05 8.99 19.54
N LEU A 143 -0.22 8.32 18.40
CA LEU A 143 -0.47 8.99 17.12
C LEU A 143 -1.80 9.76 17.15
N ASN A 144 -2.85 9.20 17.73
CA ASN A 144 -4.14 9.85 17.89
C ASN A 144 -4.05 11.08 18.78
N ASP A 145 -3.32 10.98 19.88
CA ASP A 145 -3.10 12.10 20.80
C ASP A 145 -2.31 13.23 20.11
N LEU A 146 -1.29 12.90 19.31
CA LEU A 146 -0.49 13.86 18.57
C LEU A 146 -1.27 14.57 17.45
N THR A 147 -2.20 13.86 16.80
CA THR A 147 -2.85 14.37 15.58
C THR A 147 -4.28 14.83 15.79
N GLY A 148 -4.92 14.43 16.88
CA GLY A 148 -6.36 14.60 17.10
C GLY A 148 -7.24 13.79 16.14
N ARG A 149 -6.66 12.80 15.45
CA ARG A 149 -7.37 11.89 14.54
C ARG A 149 -7.78 10.61 15.28
N THR A 150 -8.49 9.72 14.57
CA THR A 150 -8.99 8.44 15.10
C THR A 150 -8.44 7.27 14.30
N PHE A 151 -7.12 7.18 14.23
CA PHE A 151 -6.46 6.03 13.60
C PHE A 151 -6.74 4.74 14.38
N ARG A 152 -6.76 3.65 13.65
CA ARG A 152 -6.92 2.28 14.14
C ARG A 152 -6.20 1.29 13.21
N LEU A 153 -6.13 0.03 13.59
CA LEU A 153 -5.83 -1.03 12.63
C LEU A 153 -7.05 -1.28 11.71
N PRO A 154 -6.85 -1.68 10.46
CA PRO A 154 -7.94 -2.09 9.59
C PRO A 154 -8.59 -3.39 10.12
N ARG A 155 -9.88 -3.56 9.88
CA ARG A 155 -10.50 -4.87 10.05
C ARG A 155 -10.06 -5.78 8.89
N SER A 156 -9.99 -7.07 9.15
CA SER A 156 -9.56 -8.04 8.14
C SER A 156 -10.41 -8.01 6.86
N ILE A 157 -11.71 -7.70 6.98
CA ILE A 157 -12.60 -7.54 5.83
C ILE A 157 -12.35 -6.24 5.08
N GLU A 158 -12.03 -5.13 5.76
CA GLU A 158 -11.66 -3.85 5.15
C GLU A 158 -10.33 -4.00 4.41
N TRP A 159 -9.33 -4.58 5.08
CA TRP A 159 -8.03 -4.87 4.49
C TRP A 159 -8.17 -5.72 3.22
N GLY A 160 -8.94 -6.80 3.30
CA GLY A 160 -9.16 -7.71 2.19
C GLY A 160 -9.91 -7.08 1.02
N PHE A 161 -10.84 -6.17 1.27
CA PHE A 161 -11.54 -5.38 0.24
C PHE A 161 -10.58 -4.40 -0.44
N ALA A 162 -9.83 -3.63 0.36
CA ALA A 162 -8.85 -2.67 -0.14
C ALA A 162 -7.73 -3.34 -0.95
N ALA A 163 -7.19 -4.49 -0.48
CA ALA A 163 -6.14 -5.24 -1.18
C ALA A 163 -6.57 -5.73 -2.56
N ARG A 164 -7.86 -5.99 -2.76
CA ARG A 164 -8.43 -6.40 -4.05
C ARG A 164 -8.71 -5.24 -5.00
N GLY A 165 -8.47 -3.99 -4.59
CA GLY A 165 -8.80 -2.81 -5.37
C GLY A 165 -10.20 -2.25 -5.12
N GLY A 166 -10.87 -2.65 -4.03
CA GLY A 166 -12.20 -2.15 -3.69
C GLY A 166 -13.22 -2.40 -4.80
N ASN A 167 -13.99 -1.36 -5.11
CA ASN A 167 -14.97 -1.39 -6.22
C ASN A 167 -14.32 -1.33 -7.62
N LEU A 168 -13.00 -1.04 -7.69
CA LEU A 168 -12.22 -1.00 -8.94
C LEU A 168 -11.54 -2.34 -9.25
N SER A 169 -11.79 -3.37 -8.46
CA SER A 169 -11.09 -4.66 -8.50
C SER A 169 -11.11 -5.34 -9.86
N HIS A 170 -9.93 -5.71 -10.34
CA HIS A 170 -9.75 -6.59 -11.51
C HIS A 170 -9.66 -8.09 -11.14
N ASN A 171 -9.90 -8.44 -9.86
CA ASN A 171 -9.83 -9.81 -9.32
C ASN A 171 -8.45 -10.46 -9.47
N PHE A 172 -7.39 -9.69 -9.31
CA PHE A 172 -6.04 -10.21 -9.32
C PHE A 172 -5.75 -11.12 -8.11
N ILE A 173 -4.78 -12.01 -8.27
CA ILE A 173 -4.32 -12.93 -7.21
C ILE A 173 -3.59 -12.18 -6.10
N TYR A 174 -2.79 -11.18 -6.47
CA TYR A 174 -2.07 -10.27 -5.59
C TYR A 174 -2.64 -8.86 -5.75
N ALA A 175 -2.34 -7.97 -4.85
CA ALA A 175 -2.83 -6.59 -4.90
C ALA A 175 -2.26 -5.86 -6.13
N GLY A 176 -3.09 -5.66 -7.16
CA GLY A 176 -2.77 -4.96 -8.40
C GLY A 176 -2.18 -5.83 -9.53
N SER A 177 -1.92 -7.14 -9.34
CA SER A 177 -1.39 -8.00 -10.41
C SER A 177 -1.57 -9.49 -10.16
N ASN A 178 -1.52 -10.29 -11.25
CA ASN A 178 -1.33 -11.74 -11.16
C ASN A 178 0.15 -12.15 -11.11
N ASN A 179 1.07 -11.21 -11.36
CA ASN A 179 2.51 -11.44 -11.26
C ASN A 179 3.05 -10.88 -9.94
N PRO A 180 3.43 -11.73 -8.97
CA PRO A 180 3.91 -11.26 -7.66
C PRO A 180 5.20 -10.43 -7.73
N LEU A 181 6.02 -10.60 -8.77
CA LEU A 181 7.26 -9.83 -8.90
C LEU A 181 7.04 -8.33 -9.14
N LEU A 182 5.84 -7.93 -9.56
CA LEU A 182 5.50 -6.53 -9.83
C LEU A 182 4.97 -5.80 -8.59
N VAL A 183 4.35 -6.54 -7.65
CA VAL A 183 3.51 -5.97 -6.58
C VAL A 183 3.83 -6.52 -5.18
N ALA A 184 4.74 -7.50 -5.06
CA ALA A 184 4.99 -8.18 -3.80
C ALA A 184 6.48 -8.35 -3.51
N TRP A 185 6.92 -7.93 -2.33
CA TRP A 185 8.19 -8.34 -1.77
C TRP A 185 8.03 -9.67 -1.04
N HIS A 186 8.72 -10.72 -1.52
CA HIS A 186 8.63 -12.08 -1.00
C HIS A 186 9.98 -12.78 -1.10
N THR A 187 10.14 -13.95 -0.52
CA THR A 187 11.44 -14.64 -0.42
C THR A 187 12.23 -14.73 -1.73
N ALA A 188 11.54 -14.89 -2.88
CA ALA A 188 12.24 -15.08 -4.15
C ALA A 188 12.90 -13.80 -4.69
N ASN A 189 12.45 -12.60 -4.28
CA ASN A 189 13.04 -11.32 -4.72
C ASN A 189 13.74 -10.54 -3.59
N THR A 190 13.59 -10.96 -2.33
CA THR A 190 14.29 -10.36 -1.17
C THR A 190 15.39 -11.24 -0.61
N GLY A 191 15.38 -12.54 -0.93
CA GLY A 191 16.24 -13.54 -0.29
C GLY A 191 15.90 -13.74 1.20
N GLY A 192 14.76 -13.22 1.69
CA GLY A 192 14.35 -13.29 3.09
C GLY A 192 15.20 -12.43 4.04
N SER A 193 15.97 -11.48 3.52
CA SER A 193 16.98 -10.74 4.29
C SER A 193 16.41 -9.61 5.16
N GLY A 194 15.20 -9.13 4.89
CA GLY A 194 14.54 -8.06 5.65
C GLY A 194 13.42 -7.40 4.86
N PRO A 195 12.60 -6.57 5.52
CA PRO A 195 11.61 -5.75 4.83
C PRO A 195 12.29 -4.69 3.98
N MET A 196 11.57 -4.22 2.97
CA MET A 196 12.02 -3.21 2.02
C MET A 196 11.45 -1.85 2.39
N ASP A 197 11.97 -0.80 1.76
CA ASP A 197 11.33 0.52 1.77
C ASP A 197 9.96 0.41 1.11
N VAL A 198 8.98 1.09 1.68
CA VAL A 198 7.60 1.09 1.18
C VAL A 198 7.50 1.75 -0.20
N ALA A 199 6.45 1.43 -0.95
CA ALA A 199 6.13 2.02 -2.25
C ALA A 199 7.25 1.91 -3.31
N LYS A 200 7.95 0.78 -3.37
CA LYS A 200 8.98 0.52 -4.40
C LYS A 200 8.50 -0.39 -5.53
N LEU A 201 7.39 -1.07 -5.35
CA LEU A 201 6.71 -1.85 -6.38
C LEU A 201 5.44 -1.14 -6.83
N SER A 202 4.72 -1.72 -7.80
CA SER A 202 3.47 -1.12 -8.28
C SER A 202 2.36 -1.20 -7.23
N PRO A 203 1.50 -0.17 -7.12
CA PRO A 203 0.33 -0.20 -6.26
C PRO A 203 -0.80 -1.05 -6.87
N ASN A 204 -1.88 -1.23 -6.11
CA ASN A 204 -3.12 -1.76 -6.64
C ASN A 204 -4.01 -0.67 -7.24
N GLU A 205 -5.23 -1.03 -7.65
CA GLU A 205 -6.21 -0.16 -8.31
C GLU A 205 -6.63 1.06 -7.46
N LEU A 206 -6.47 0.99 -6.13
CA LEU A 206 -6.71 2.10 -5.20
C LEU A 206 -5.45 2.93 -4.91
N GLY A 207 -4.33 2.65 -5.58
CA GLY A 207 -3.06 3.30 -5.28
C GLY A 207 -2.43 2.86 -3.96
N LEU A 208 -2.81 1.71 -3.42
CA LEU A 208 -2.25 1.15 -2.19
C LEU A 208 -1.05 0.27 -2.51
N TYR A 209 0.08 0.56 -1.87
CA TYR A 209 1.33 -0.18 -2.03
C TYR A 209 1.46 -1.28 -0.99
N ASP A 210 2.24 -2.30 -1.35
CA ASP A 210 2.72 -3.36 -0.44
C ASP A 210 1.60 -4.15 0.26
N MET A 211 0.36 -4.11 -0.28
CA MET A 211 -0.75 -4.95 0.19
C MET A 211 -0.53 -6.44 -0.11
N SER A 212 0.56 -6.78 -0.78
CA SER A 212 1.06 -8.15 -1.01
C SER A 212 2.55 -8.18 -0.69
N GLY A 213 2.95 -8.95 0.31
CA GLY A 213 4.35 -9.10 0.72
C GLY A 213 4.84 -7.98 1.66
N ASN A 214 6.10 -7.68 1.63
CA ASN A 214 6.85 -6.80 2.52
C ASN A 214 6.73 -7.22 3.98
N VAL A 215 5.73 -6.74 4.75
CA VAL A 215 5.46 -7.26 6.09
C VAL A 215 4.01 -7.73 6.22
N ASN A 216 3.78 -8.80 6.98
CA ASN A 216 2.43 -9.16 7.40
C ASN A 216 1.85 -8.02 8.24
N GLU A 217 0.60 -7.67 8.02
CA GLU A 217 -0.05 -6.56 8.68
C GLU A 217 -1.07 -7.04 9.73
N TRP A 218 -0.94 -6.53 10.97
CA TRP A 218 -1.93 -6.76 12.01
C TRP A 218 -3.27 -6.15 11.64
N CYS A 219 -4.34 -6.94 11.84
CA CYS A 219 -5.73 -6.47 11.79
C CYS A 219 -6.32 -6.33 13.20
N GLN A 220 -7.41 -5.54 13.29
CA GLN A 220 -8.11 -5.32 14.54
C GLN A 220 -8.80 -6.58 15.07
N ASP A 221 -9.20 -7.48 14.16
CA ASP A 221 -10.05 -8.63 14.48
C ASP A 221 -9.35 -9.69 15.31
N THR A 222 -10.13 -10.32 16.17
CA THR A 222 -9.73 -11.53 16.89
C THR A 222 -9.58 -12.68 15.91
N GLY A 223 -8.48 -13.44 16.05
CA GLY A 223 -8.20 -14.63 15.26
C GLY A 223 -8.93 -15.88 15.76
N SER A 224 -8.26 -17.04 15.64
CA SER A 224 -8.83 -18.34 16.02
C SER A 224 -9.15 -18.48 17.51
N THR A 225 -8.53 -17.70 18.37
CA THR A 225 -8.78 -17.61 19.81
C THR A 225 -8.84 -16.16 20.25
N SER A 226 -9.36 -15.88 21.44
CA SER A 226 -9.45 -14.52 21.99
C SER A 226 -8.09 -13.83 22.15
N SER A 227 -7.01 -14.58 22.30
CA SER A 227 -5.64 -14.07 22.43
C SER A 227 -4.94 -13.87 21.10
N HIS A 228 -5.46 -14.40 19.99
CA HIS A 228 -4.91 -14.24 18.64
C HIS A 228 -5.52 -13.07 17.92
N ARG A 229 -4.73 -12.45 17.04
CA ARG A 229 -5.15 -11.42 16.11
C ARG A 229 -4.84 -11.86 14.68
N ILE A 230 -5.65 -11.37 13.74
CA ILE A 230 -5.51 -11.70 12.32
C ILE A 230 -4.32 -10.95 11.72
N LEU A 231 -3.62 -11.62 10.82
CA LEU A 231 -2.55 -11.11 9.97
C LEU A 231 -2.94 -11.24 8.50
N ARG A 232 -2.56 -10.27 7.70
CA ARG A 232 -2.83 -10.20 6.26
C ARG A 232 -1.57 -9.82 5.49
N GLY A 233 -1.58 -10.05 4.16
CA GLY A 233 -0.58 -9.53 3.22
C GLY A 233 0.54 -10.50 2.89
N GLY A 234 0.96 -11.37 3.80
CA GLY A 234 2.21 -12.10 3.66
C GLY A 234 3.43 -11.19 3.84
N SER A 235 4.63 -11.68 3.58
CA SER A 235 5.83 -10.92 3.90
C SER A 235 7.03 -11.24 3.02
N TYR A 236 8.08 -10.41 3.13
CA TYR A 236 9.39 -10.60 2.50
C TYR A 236 10.02 -11.98 2.83
N TYR A 237 9.63 -12.58 3.94
CA TYR A 237 10.19 -13.84 4.45
C TYR A 237 9.46 -15.08 3.93
N GLU A 238 8.29 -14.92 3.34
CA GLU A 238 7.39 -16.00 2.91
C GLU A 238 7.41 -16.18 1.39
N ALA A 239 6.93 -17.33 0.92
CA ALA A 239 6.75 -17.56 -0.51
C ALA A 239 5.59 -16.72 -1.07
N ALA A 240 5.61 -16.41 -2.36
CA ALA A 240 4.57 -15.61 -3.01
C ALA A 240 3.14 -16.12 -2.75
N ALA A 241 2.95 -17.43 -2.58
CA ALA A 241 1.64 -18.01 -2.29
C ALA A 241 1.00 -17.45 -1.00
N GLN A 242 1.80 -17.04 -0.02
CA GLN A 242 1.34 -16.42 1.22
C GLN A 242 1.01 -14.93 1.07
N CYS A 243 1.49 -14.30 -0.02
CA CYS A 243 1.23 -12.88 -0.31
C CYS A 243 -0.08 -12.66 -1.10
N ARG A 244 -0.88 -13.69 -1.37
CA ARG A 244 -2.17 -13.56 -2.07
C ARG A 244 -3.15 -12.73 -1.25
N VAL A 245 -3.97 -11.92 -1.92
CA VAL A 245 -5.01 -11.10 -1.26
C VAL A 245 -6.05 -11.91 -0.48
N THR A 246 -6.14 -13.21 -0.73
CA THR A 246 -7.03 -14.13 0.00
C THR A 246 -6.40 -14.71 1.26
N GLN A 247 -5.07 -14.64 1.40
CA GLN A 247 -4.36 -15.26 2.52
C GLN A 247 -4.70 -14.57 3.84
N THR A 248 -4.84 -15.40 4.87
CA THR A 248 -5.09 -14.98 6.24
C THR A 248 -4.30 -15.90 7.17
N SER A 249 -3.65 -15.33 8.13
CA SER A 249 -2.99 -16.03 9.23
C SER A 249 -3.30 -15.37 10.55
N GLY A 250 -2.67 -15.76 11.63
CA GLY A 250 -2.88 -15.14 12.93
C GLY A 250 -1.82 -15.53 13.94
N ALA A 251 -1.63 -14.67 14.93
CA ALA A 251 -0.67 -14.89 15.99
C ALA A 251 -1.17 -14.30 17.32
N PRO A 252 -0.59 -14.73 18.46
CA PRO A 252 -0.89 -14.11 19.75
C PRO A 252 -0.58 -12.61 19.74
N ALA A 253 -1.47 -11.81 20.33
CA ALA A 253 -1.42 -10.35 20.31
C ALA A 253 -0.15 -9.74 20.90
N ASN A 254 0.55 -10.46 21.76
CA ASN A 254 1.79 -10.04 22.42
C ASN A 254 3.08 -10.53 21.71
N HIS A 255 2.96 -11.27 20.59
CA HIS A 255 4.14 -11.79 19.89
C HIS A 255 4.73 -10.74 18.94
N GLN A 256 6.03 -10.55 19.02
CA GLN A 256 6.83 -9.82 18.04
C GLN A 256 7.42 -10.82 17.05
N MET A 257 7.17 -10.63 15.77
CA MET A 257 7.71 -11.47 14.70
C MET A 257 8.47 -10.61 13.71
N ILE A 258 9.62 -11.09 13.24
CA ILE A 258 10.54 -10.33 12.38
C ILE A 258 9.93 -9.91 11.02
N HIS A 259 8.82 -10.48 10.66
CA HIS A 259 8.13 -10.28 9.38
C HIS A 259 6.72 -9.68 9.55
N VAL A 260 6.42 -9.09 10.71
CA VAL A 260 5.09 -8.53 11.02
C VAL A 260 5.19 -7.07 11.40
N GLY A 261 4.37 -6.27 10.76
CA GLY A 261 4.21 -4.83 10.93
C GLY A 261 2.74 -4.40 11.01
N LEU A 262 2.44 -3.21 10.53
CA LEU A 262 1.09 -2.64 10.58
C LEU A 262 0.85 -1.63 9.46
N ARG A 263 -0.42 -1.45 9.13
CA ARG A 263 -0.98 -0.37 8.32
C ARG A 263 -2.10 0.31 9.09
N LEU A 264 -2.29 1.62 8.86
CA LEU A 264 -3.31 2.40 9.53
C LEU A 264 -4.63 2.42 8.73
N ALA A 265 -5.74 2.57 9.46
CA ALA A 265 -7.06 2.88 8.93
C ALA A 265 -7.73 3.96 9.81
N MET A 266 -8.78 4.57 9.31
CA MET A 266 -9.70 5.43 10.07
C MET A 266 -11.14 5.06 9.78
#